data_2ff0dc095b0a013ee5be792c97cc3a7d
#
_entry.id   2ff0dc095b0a013ee5be792c97cc3a7d
#
_cell.length_a   1.000
_cell.length_b   1.000
_cell.length_c   1.000
_cell.angle_alpha   90.00
_cell.angle_beta   90.00
_cell.angle_gamma   90.00
#
_symmetry.space_group_name_H-M   'P 1'
#
loop_
_entity.id
_entity.type
_entity.pdbx_description
1 polymer ?
#
loop_
_entity_poly.entity_id
_entity_poly.type
_entity_poly.pdbx_seq_one_letter_code
_entity_poly.pdbx_strand_id
1 'polypeptide(L)'
;MVKSVIIKLVTPVWMLFLLVACGEPNQSGSSEPSQSDAAETEEQLIARVNTIHHRVITLDTHADINTENFTATRNYTQDLDTQVTLPKMQTGGLDVAWFIVYTGQGPLNSEGYEAAYANAIDKFDAIHRLAEEIAPDQIEIAYTSDDVRRIVAEGKKVAMIGIENAYPIGLNMDRIEDFHTRGGRYMSLAHNGHSQFSDSNTGELDMDYLHGGLSEIGYQAIAEMNRLGIMIDIS
;
A
#
# COMPACT_ATOMS: atom_id res chain seq x y z
N MET A 1 -16.60 53.09 -20.66
CA MET A 1 -17.72 53.05 -19.72
C MET A 1 -17.22 52.46 -18.40
N VAL A 2 -17.01 53.35 -17.45
CA VAL A 2 -16.47 53.02 -16.13
C VAL A 2 -17.65 52.78 -15.20
N LYS A 3 -17.72 51.61 -14.52
CA LYS A 3 -18.68 51.41 -13.44
C LYS A 3 -17.95 51.40 -12.10
N SER A 4 -18.28 52.44 -11.33
CA SER A 4 -17.87 52.69 -9.95
C SER A 4 -18.30 51.55 -9.01
N VAL A 5 -17.40 51.17 -8.11
CA VAL A 5 -17.67 50.32 -6.94
C VAL A 5 -17.75 51.24 -5.71
N ILE A 6 -18.88 51.21 -5.03
CA ILE A 6 -19.14 51.96 -3.79
C ILE A 6 -18.69 51.08 -2.61
N ILE A 7 -17.71 51.59 -1.88
CA ILE A 7 -17.27 51.04 -0.59
C ILE A 7 -18.10 51.70 0.54
N LYS A 8 -18.85 50.87 1.28
CA LYS A 8 -19.52 51.32 2.51
C LYS A 8 -18.58 51.17 3.71
N LEU A 9 -18.18 52.29 4.30
CA LEU A 9 -17.52 52.36 5.59
C LEU A 9 -18.52 52.03 6.70
N VAL A 10 -18.16 51.11 7.60
CA VAL A 10 -18.86 50.87 8.87
C VAL A 10 -17.93 51.29 10.01
N THR A 11 -18.36 52.30 10.76
CA THR A 11 -17.67 52.84 11.93
C THR A 11 -17.89 51.96 13.17
N PRO A 12 -16.89 51.74 14.00
CA PRO A 12 -17.09 51.05 15.28
C PRO A 12 -17.54 52.05 16.39
N VAL A 13 -18.58 51.66 17.11
CA VAL A 13 -19.06 52.30 18.33
C VAL A 13 -18.25 51.83 19.52
N TRP A 14 -17.56 52.74 20.16
CA TRP A 14 -16.86 52.49 21.42
C TRP A 14 -17.87 52.58 22.57
N MET A 15 -18.00 51.52 23.35
CA MET A 15 -18.79 51.48 24.57
C MET A 15 -17.83 51.38 25.78
N LEU A 16 -17.80 52.47 26.53
CA LEU A 16 -17.01 52.68 27.74
C LEU A 16 -17.74 51.99 28.90
N PHE A 17 -17.14 51.03 29.58
CA PHE A 17 -17.65 50.49 30.84
C PHE A 17 -16.70 50.82 31.98
N LEU A 18 -17.31 51.47 32.99
CA LEU A 18 -16.72 51.92 34.26
C LEU A 18 -16.34 50.75 35.14
N LEU A 19 -15.14 50.83 35.71
CA LEU A 19 -14.65 49.96 36.79
C LEU A 19 -15.36 50.33 38.11
N VAL A 20 -15.98 49.35 38.74
CA VAL A 20 -16.30 49.38 40.17
C VAL A 20 -15.44 48.34 40.85
N ALA A 21 -14.54 48.82 41.70
CA ALA A 21 -13.74 47.98 42.58
C ALA A 21 -14.52 47.67 43.86
N CYS A 22 -14.68 46.41 44.25
CA CYS A 22 -15.01 46.03 45.62
C CYS A 22 -14.38 44.65 45.92
N GLY A 23 -13.48 44.67 46.84
CA GLY A 23 -13.19 43.83 47.99
C GLY A 23 -13.07 42.28 47.74
N GLU A 24 -11.88 41.75 47.99
CA GLU A 24 -11.62 40.33 48.23
C GLU A 24 -12.38 39.82 49.47
N PRO A 25 -12.73 38.47 49.45
CA PRO A 25 -12.14 37.66 50.48
C PRO A 25 -11.41 36.46 49.91
N ASN A 26 -10.20 36.30 50.40
CA ASN A 26 -9.31 35.18 50.33
C ASN A 26 -10.05 33.83 50.56
N GLN A 27 -10.28 33.06 49.50
CA GLN A 27 -10.57 31.65 49.63
C GLN A 27 -9.35 30.89 49.09
N SER A 28 -8.66 30.25 50.04
CA SER A 28 -7.69 29.19 49.76
C SER A 28 -8.43 28.03 49.10
N GLY A 29 -8.59 28.12 47.77
CA GLY A 29 -8.98 27.00 46.95
C GLY A 29 -7.80 26.03 46.88
N SER A 30 -7.92 24.93 47.56
CA SER A 30 -7.10 23.76 47.30
C SER A 30 -7.24 23.43 45.81
N SER A 31 -6.24 23.77 45.01
CA SER A 31 -6.08 23.16 43.69
C SER A 31 -5.94 21.67 43.89
N GLU A 32 -6.98 20.92 43.52
CA GLU A 32 -6.83 19.49 43.30
C GLU A 32 -5.64 19.32 42.38
N PRO A 33 -4.69 18.42 42.68
CA PRO A 33 -3.60 18.14 41.75
C PRO A 33 -4.26 17.65 40.45
N SER A 34 -4.04 18.38 39.36
CA SER A 34 -4.31 17.89 38.02
C SER A 34 -3.79 16.45 38.00
N GLN A 35 -4.59 15.52 37.46
CA GLN A 35 -4.17 14.13 37.29
C GLN A 35 -2.73 14.16 36.73
N SER A 36 -1.80 13.74 37.60
CA SER A 36 -0.39 13.69 37.26
C SER A 36 -0.24 12.89 35.97
N ASP A 37 0.55 13.39 35.06
CA ASP A 37 1.18 12.63 33.96
C ASP A 37 2.07 11.53 34.57
N ALA A 38 1.47 10.56 35.27
CA ALA A 38 2.15 9.34 35.65
C ALA A 38 2.49 8.63 34.34
N ALA A 39 3.77 8.47 34.09
CA ALA A 39 4.24 7.74 32.92
C ALA A 39 3.53 6.39 32.84
N GLU A 40 2.97 6.08 31.66
CA GLU A 40 2.30 4.82 31.39
C GLU A 40 3.24 3.65 31.72
N THR A 41 2.76 2.65 32.46
CA THR A 41 3.55 1.45 32.73
C THR A 41 3.71 0.62 31.46
N GLU A 42 4.74 -0.24 31.42
CA GLU A 42 4.96 -1.14 30.28
C GLU A 42 3.72 -2.02 30.01
N GLU A 43 3.09 -2.54 31.03
CA GLU A 43 1.87 -3.34 30.91
C GLU A 43 0.71 -2.53 30.28
N GLN A 44 0.50 -1.28 30.72
CA GLN A 44 -0.50 -0.39 30.16
C GLN A 44 -0.19 -0.05 28.70
N LEU A 45 1.08 0.18 28.37
CA LEU A 45 1.54 0.42 27.00
C LEU A 45 1.23 -0.78 26.11
N ILE A 46 1.60 -1.99 26.53
CA ILE A 46 1.34 -3.23 25.78
C ILE A 46 -0.17 -3.43 25.58
N ALA A 47 -0.98 -3.24 26.61
CA ALA A 47 -2.43 -3.37 26.51
C ALA A 47 -3.02 -2.34 25.52
N ARG A 48 -2.53 -1.10 25.54
CA ARG A 48 -2.95 -0.05 24.60
C ARG A 48 -2.52 -0.36 23.17
N VAL A 49 -1.29 -0.81 22.96
CA VAL A 49 -0.77 -1.22 21.65
C VAL A 49 -1.63 -2.35 21.07
N ASN A 50 -1.89 -3.39 21.84
CA ASN A 50 -2.74 -4.51 21.42
C ASN A 50 -4.16 -4.03 21.08
N THR A 51 -4.72 -3.13 21.87
CA THR A 51 -6.05 -2.55 21.61
C THR A 51 -6.08 -1.77 20.30
N ILE A 52 -5.03 -1.01 20.00
CA ILE A 52 -4.92 -0.27 18.72
C ILE A 52 -4.76 -1.25 17.56
N HIS A 53 -3.85 -2.20 17.69
CA HIS A 53 -3.54 -3.19 16.66
C HIS A 53 -4.78 -3.98 16.23
N HIS A 54 -5.62 -4.41 17.19
CA HIS A 54 -6.88 -5.14 16.89
C HIS A 54 -8.02 -4.27 16.32
N ARG A 55 -7.87 -2.94 16.31
CA ARG A 55 -8.90 -2.03 15.77
C ARG A 55 -8.58 -1.51 14.38
N VAL A 56 -7.37 -1.67 13.91
CA VAL A 56 -6.91 -1.23 12.59
C VAL A 56 -6.75 -2.42 11.68
N ILE A 57 -6.90 -2.20 10.38
CA ILE A 57 -6.50 -3.18 9.38
C ILE A 57 -5.00 -3.00 9.14
N THR A 58 -4.24 -4.04 9.44
CA THR A 58 -2.79 -4.05 9.25
C THR A 58 -2.44 -4.60 7.89
N LEU A 59 -1.45 -4.01 7.24
CA LEU A 59 -1.05 -4.45 5.91
C LEU A 59 0.48 -4.43 5.73
N ASP A 60 0.97 -5.40 5.00
CA ASP A 60 2.31 -5.44 4.41
C ASP A 60 2.18 -5.20 2.90
N THR A 61 2.93 -4.24 2.38
CA THR A 61 2.84 -3.83 0.97
C THR A 61 3.72 -4.63 0.03
N HIS A 62 4.58 -5.53 0.54
CA HIS A 62 5.54 -6.24 -0.30
C HIS A 62 6.00 -7.57 0.31
N ALA A 63 5.36 -8.65 -0.06
CA ALA A 63 5.74 -10.01 0.34
C ALA A 63 6.07 -10.84 -0.90
N ASP A 64 7.36 -11.08 -1.14
CA ASP A 64 7.83 -11.94 -2.21
C ASP A 64 7.33 -13.37 -2.07
N ILE A 65 7.03 -14.00 -3.19
CA ILE A 65 6.57 -15.38 -3.25
C ILE A 65 7.49 -16.29 -4.08
N ASN A 66 7.58 -17.54 -3.65
CA ASN A 66 8.11 -18.64 -4.47
C ASN A 66 6.96 -19.61 -4.75
N THR A 67 6.65 -19.85 -6.03
CA THR A 67 5.50 -20.69 -6.48
C THR A 67 5.58 -22.13 -6.00
N GLU A 68 6.78 -22.63 -5.65
CA GLU A 68 6.96 -23.93 -4.99
C GLU A 68 6.24 -24.06 -3.64
N ASN A 69 5.92 -22.94 -3.00
CA ASN A 69 5.18 -22.87 -1.75
C ASN A 69 3.66 -22.70 -1.95
N PHE A 70 3.15 -22.97 -3.14
CA PHE A 70 1.72 -22.85 -3.48
C PHE A 70 1.19 -24.13 -4.12
N THR A 71 1.64 -25.28 -3.61
CA THR A 71 1.20 -26.62 -4.07
C THR A 71 0.25 -27.27 -3.06
N ALA A 72 -0.41 -28.34 -3.46
CA ALA A 72 -1.30 -29.09 -2.57
C ALA A 72 -0.60 -29.65 -1.31
N THR A 73 0.72 -29.91 -1.40
CA THR A 73 1.50 -30.56 -0.33
C THR A 73 2.42 -29.60 0.42
N ARG A 74 2.76 -28.47 -0.17
CA ARG A 74 3.58 -27.42 0.42
C ARG A 74 2.95 -26.06 0.10
N ASN A 75 2.39 -25.42 1.11
CA ASN A 75 1.68 -24.16 0.89
C ASN A 75 1.62 -23.31 2.18
N TYR A 76 1.08 -22.11 2.05
CA TYR A 76 1.04 -21.09 3.10
C TYR A 76 0.05 -21.40 4.24
N THR A 77 -0.67 -22.51 4.23
CA THR A 77 -1.37 -22.98 5.44
C THR A 77 -0.42 -23.57 6.47
N GLN A 78 0.83 -23.82 6.08
CA GLN A 78 1.89 -24.38 6.91
C GLN A 78 2.81 -23.28 7.43
N ASP A 79 3.50 -23.53 8.54
CA ASP A 79 4.56 -22.66 9.03
C ASP A 79 5.86 -22.93 8.26
N LEU A 80 5.98 -22.33 7.10
CA LEU A 80 7.14 -22.44 6.23
C LEU A 80 8.25 -21.47 6.63
N ASP A 81 9.47 -21.75 6.22
CA ASP A 81 10.61 -20.83 6.35
C ASP A 81 10.53 -19.74 5.25
N THR A 82 9.48 -18.92 5.33
CA THR A 82 9.21 -17.75 4.51
C THR A 82 8.77 -16.61 5.43
N GLN A 83 8.85 -15.37 4.96
CA GLN A 83 8.45 -14.21 5.78
C GLN A 83 6.97 -14.20 6.10
N VAL A 84 6.13 -14.56 5.13
CA VAL A 84 4.66 -14.56 5.26
C VAL A 84 4.13 -15.99 5.06
N THR A 85 3.29 -16.43 5.98
CA THR A 85 2.41 -17.61 5.87
C THR A 85 1.13 -17.32 6.67
N LEU A 86 0.05 -18.06 6.46
CA LEU A 86 -1.21 -17.84 7.21
C LEU A 86 -1.03 -17.97 8.72
N PRO A 87 -0.29 -18.98 9.26
CA PRO A 87 0.01 -19.02 10.69
C PRO A 87 0.80 -17.79 11.20
N LYS A 88 1.76 -17.28 10.42
CA LYS A 88 2.52 -16.08 10.79
C LYS A 88 1.67 -14.82 10.74
N MET A 89 0.83 -14.65 9.71
CA MET A 89 -0.16 -13.57 9.63
C MET A 89 -1.11 -13.60 10.83
N GLN A 90 -1.58 -14.79 11.22
CA GLN A 90 -2.46 -14.94 12.38
C GLN A 90 -1.76 -14.56 13.69
N THR A 91 -0.55 -15.06 13.91
CA THR A 91 0.22 -14.79 15.13
C THR A 91 0.66 -13.33 15.23
N GLY A 92 1.10 -12.75 14.12
CA GLY A 92 1.55 -11.35 14.04
C GLY A 92 0.42 -10.33 13.94
N GLY A 93 -0.83 -10.78 13.76
CA GLY A 93 -1.98 -9.89 13.57
C GLY A 93 -1.95 -9.13 12.24
N LEU A 94 -1.29 -9.67 11.22
CA LEU A 94 -1.29 -9.11 9.87
C LEU A 94 -2.58 -9.50 9.16
N ASP A 95 -3.35 -8.52 8.66
CA ASP A 95 -4.62 -8.76 7.99
C ASP A 95 -4.46 -8.87 6.48
N VAL A 96 -3.62 -8.04 5.88
CA VAL A 96 -3.43 -7.90 4.43
C VAL A 96 -1.96 -8.12 4.08
N ALA A 97 -1.68 -9.02 3.15
CA ALA A 97 -0.37 -9.13 2.52
C ALA A 97 -0.49 -8.87 1.01
N TRP A 98 0.39 -8.03 0.50
CA TRP A 98 0.58 -7.90 -0.95
C TRP A 98 1.56 -8.96 -1.41
N PHE A 99 1.06 -9.95 -2.12
CA PHE A 99 1.90 -10.98 -2.73
C PHE A 99 2.43 -10.49 -4.07
N ILE A 100 3.74 -10.64 -4.24
CA ILE A 100 4.45 -9.97 -5.32
C ILE A 100 4.70 -10.89 -6.51
N VAL A 101 4.21 -10.47 -7.65
CA VAL A 101 4.54 -11.01 -8.97
C VAL A 101 5.82 -10.32 -9.44
N TYR A 102 6.95 -10.74 -8.88
CA TYR A 102 8.26 -10.29 -9.28
C TYR A 102 8.80 -11.11 -10.45
N THR A 103 9.40 -10.44 -11.43
CA THR A 103 10.18 -11.08 -12.50
C THR A 103 11.53 -10.40 -12.65
N GLY A 104 12.60 -11.17 -12.64
CA GLY A 104 13.95 -10.65 -12.84
C GLY A 104 14.09 -9.98 -14.21
N GLN A 105 14.93 -8.95 -14.27
CA GLN A 105 15.26 -8.30 -15.53
C GLN A 105 16.09 -9.23 -16.41
N GLY A 106 15.66 -9.40 -17.64
CA GLY A 106 16.36 -10.15 -18.69
C GLY A 106 16.64 -9.29 -19.92
N PRO A 107 17.10 -9.89 -21.03
CA PRO A 107 17.34 -9.18 -22.28
C PRO A 107 16.08 -8.53 -22.84
N LEU A 108 16.20 -7.29 -23.33
CA LEU A 108 15.10 -6.53 -23.92
C LEU A 108 14.78 -7.04 -25.35
N ASN A 109 14.30 -8.28 -25.43
CA ASN A 109 13.91 -8.92 -26.69
C ASN A 109 12.72 -9.85 -26.48
N SER A 110 12.14 -10.34 -27.55
CA SER A 110 10.93 -11.16 -27.52
C SER A 110 11.07 -12.42 -26.65
N GLU A 111 12.21 -13.12 -26.72
CA GLU A 111 12.44 -14.34 -25.94
C GLU A 111 12.45 -14.04 -24.42
N GLY A 112 13.15 -12.97 -24.02
CA GLY A 112 13.19 -12.51 -22.63
C GLY A 112 11.81 -12.09 -22.12
N TYR A 113 11.06 -11.35 -22.92
CA TYR A 113 9.70 -10.91 -22.55
C TYR A 113 8.73 -12.08 -22.38
N GLU A 114 8.77 -13.07 -23.29
CA GLU A 114 7.89 -14.23 -23.20
C GLU A 114 8.24 -15.13 -22.00
N ALA A 115 9.51 -15.32 -21.70
CA ALA A 115 9.95 -16.07 -20.52
C ALA A 115 9.50 -15.37 -19.22
N ALA A 116 9.65 -14.03 -19.16
CA ALA A 116 9.21 -13.25 -18.02
C ALA A 116 7.68 -13.25 -17.87
N TYR A 117 6.94 -13.15 -18.97
CA TYR A 117 5.48 -13.23 -18.94
C TYR A 117 5.00 -14.59 -18.42
N ALA A 118 5.58 -15.70 -18.91
CA ALA A 118 5.25 -17.03 -18.41
C ALA A 118 5.53 -17.17 -16.90
N ASN A 119 6.64 -16.61 -16.40
CA ASN A 119 6.95 -16.57 -14.97
C ASN A 119 5.94 -15.73 -14.17
N ALA A 120 5.52 -14.58 -14.69
CA ALA A 120 4.51 -13.76 -14.04
C ALA A 120 3.17 -14.50 -13.94
N ILE A 121 2.74 -15.18 -15.02
CA ILE A 121 1.49 -15.96 -15.02
C ILE A 121 1.54 -17.08 -13.98
N ASP A 122 2.65 -17.84 -13.89
CA ASP A 122 2.81 -18.89 -12.86
C ASP A 122 2.63 -18.32 -11.43
N LYS A 123 3.13 -17.09 -11.17
CA LYS A 123 2.96 -16.44 -9.87
C LYS A 123 1.52 -15.97 -9.63
N PHE A 124 0.84 -15.40 -10.62
CA PHE A 124 -0.59 -15.09 -10.50
C PHE A 124 -1.39 -16.36 -10.20
N ASP A 125 -1.18 -17.41 -10.98
CA ASP A 125 -1.88 -18.69 -10.80
C ASP A 125 -1.60 -19.34 -9.43
N ALA A 126 -0.39 -19.16 -8.89
CA ALA A 126 -0.03 -19.61 -7.54
C ALA A 126 -0.84 -18.88 -6.46
N ILE A 127 -0.97 -17.53 -6.55
CA ILE A 127 -1.75 -16.74 -5.59
C ILE A 127 -3.23 -17.11 -5.67
N HIS A 128 -3.79 -17.23 -6.88
CA HIS A 128 -5.17 -17.68 -7.08
C HIS A 128 -5.40 -19.07 -6.51
N ARG A 129 -4.49 -20.01 -6.77
CA ARG A 129 -4.56 -21.37 -6.20
C ARG A 129 -4.59 -21.38 -4.68
N LEU A 130 -3.79 -20.52 -4.02
CA LEU A 130 -3.84 -20.41 -2.56
C LEU A 130 -5.22 -19.97 -2.08
N ALA A 131 -5.76 -18.92 -2.68
CA ALA A 131 -6.99 -18.29 -2.20
C ALA A 131 -8.26 -19.06 -2.63
N GLU A 132 -8.26 -19.70 -3.78
CA GLU A 132 -9.45 -20.31 -4.37
C GLU A 132 -9.55 -21.81 -4.19
N GLU A 133 -8.39 -22.51 -4.07
CA GLU A 133 -8.36 -23.97 -4.01
C GLU A 133 -7.80 -24.52 -2.69
N ILE A 134 -6.69 -23.94 -2.19
CA ILE A 134 -5.98 -24.48 -1.03
C ILE A 134 -6.59 -24.02 0.29
N ALA A 135 -6.88 -22.71 0.42
CA ALA A 135 -7.31 -22.12 1.68
C ALA A 135 -8.45 -21.08 1.52
N PRO A 136 -9.52 -21.37 0.75
CA PRO A 136 -10.59 -20.38 0.48
C PRO A 136 -11.32 -19.89 1.73
N ASP A 137 -11.28 -20.68 2.82
CA ASP A 137 -11.88 -20.32 4.10
C ASP A 137 -10.97 -19.46 4.97
N GLN A 138 -9.68 -19.30 4.61
CA GLN A 138 -8.67 -18.59 5.43
C GLN A 138 -8.16 -17.31 4.80
N ILE A 139 -8.13 -17.22 3.47
CA ILE A 139 -7.61 -16.09 2.71
C ILE A 139 -8.45 -15.87 1.45
N GLU A 140 -8.60 -14.61 1.04
CA GLU A 140 -9.33 -14.23 -0.18
C GLU A 140 -8.61 -13.10 -0.90
N ILE A 141 -8.68 -13.07 -2.24
CA ILE A 141 -8.08 -11.99 -3.03
C ILE A 141 -9.00 -10.77 -3.00
N ALA A 142 -8.44 -9.61 -2.65
CA ALA A 142 -9.12 -8.33 -2.72
C ALA A 142 -8.74 -7.57 -4.00
N TYR A 143 -9.73 -7.04 -4.68
CA TYR A 143 -9.57 -6.22 -5.88
C TYR A 143 -9.80 -4.72 -5.60
N THR A 144 -10.43 -4.40 -4.48
CA THR A 144 -10.75 -3.04 -4.03
C THR A 144 -10.54 -2.88 -2.53
N SER A 145 -10.48 -1.64 -2.05
CA SER A 145 -10.42 -1.36 -0.61
C SER A 145 -11.69 -1.79 0.13
N ASP A 146 -12.82 -1.89 -0.55
CA ASP A 146 -14.07 -2.37 0.05
C ASP A 146 -14.04 -3.90 0.20
N ASP A 147 -13.42 -4.64 -0.75
CA ASP A 147 -13.15 -6.06 -0.57
C ASP A 147 -12.27 -6.31 0.65
N VAL A 148 -11.20 -5.52 0.82
CA VAL A 148 -10.32 -5.63 1.99
C VAL A 148 -11.14 -5.53 3.30
N ARG A 149 -12.00 -4.51 3.42
CA ARG A 149 -12.83 -4.31 4.62
C ARG A 149 -13.81 -5.46 4.85
N ARG A 150 -14.44 -5.94 3.77
CA ARG A 150 -15.38 -7.07 3.82
C ARG A 150 -14.69 -8.34 4.28
N ILE A 151 -13.58 -8.72 3.63
CA ILE A 151 -12.86 -9.96 3.89
C ILE A 151 -12.31 -9.98 5.32
N VAL A 152 -11.73 -8.87 5.80
CA VAL A 152 -11.27 -8.74 7.19
C VAL A 152 -12.44 -8.86 8.18
N ALA A 153 -13.60 -8.27 7.89
CA ALA A 153 -14.79 -8.38 8.73
C ALA A 153 -15.34 -9.81 8.78
N GLU A 154 -15.10 -10.62 7.75
CA GLU A 154 -15.42 -12.05 7.70
C GLU A 154 -14.39 -12.93 8.46
N GLY A 155 -13.30 -12.33 8.96
CA GLY A 155 -12.26 -13.01 9.72
C GLY A 155 -11.23 -13.74 8.87
N LYS A 156 -11.21 -13.52 7.58
CA LYS A 156 -10.20 -14.05 6.65
C LYS A 156 -9.00 -13.11 6.52
N LYS A 157 -7.88 -13.63 6.09
CA LYS A 157 -6.74 -12.86 5.62
C LYS A 157 -6.98 -12.40 4.19
N VAL A 158 -6.31 -11.31 3.81
CA VAL A 158 -6.46 -10.69 2.49
C VAL A 158 -5.18 -10.87 1.70
N ALA A 159 -5.30 -11.39 0.49
CA ALA A 159 -4.27 -11.32 -0.53
C ALA A 159 -4.55 -10.12 -1.44
N MET A 160 -3.58 -9.24 -1.62
CA MET A 160 -3.54 -8.28 -2.71
C MET A 160 -2.35 -8.61 -3.62
N ILE A 161 -2.40 -8.21 -4.88
CA ILE A 161 -1.36 -8.57 -5.86
C ILE A 161 -0.67 -7.31 -6.36
N GLY A 162 0.64 -7.24 -6.12
CA GLY A 162 1.54 -6.25 -6.69
C GLY A 162 2.42 -6.84 -7.78
N ILE A 163 2.77 -6.06 -8.78
CA ILE A 163 3.70 -6.45 -9.83
C ILE A 163 5.00 -5.67 -9.64
N GLU A 164 6.08 -6.39 -9.41
CA GLU A 164 7.40 -5.79 -9.34
C GLU A 164 8.17 -6.08 -10.62
N ASN A 165 8.51 -4.99 -11.33
CA ASN A 165 9.10 -4.97 -12.67
C ASN A 165 8.08 -5.23 -13.81
N ALA A 166 7.74 -4.19 -14.56
CA ALA A 166 6.86 -4.29 -15.72
C ALA A 166 7.50 -5.00 -16.93
N TYR A 167 8.73 -5.48 -16.81
CA TYR A 167 9.47 -6.20 -17.85
C TYR A 167 8.65 -7.30 -18.55
N PRO A 168 7.83 -8.12 -17.87
CA PRO A 168 7.01 -9.16 -18.50
C PRO A 168 5.94 -8.64 -19.48
N ILE A 169 5.60 -7.37 -19.40
CA ILE A 169 4.66 -6.76 -20.37
C ILE A 169 5.24 -6.84 -21.80
N GLY A 170 6.56 -6.76 -21.90
CA GLY A 170 7.23 -6.72 -23.22
C GLY A 170 6.80 -5.50 -24.00
N LEU A 171 6.51 -5.70 -25.28
CA LEU A 171 5.97 -4.66 -26.18
C LEU A 171 4.46 -4.84 -26.45
N ASN A 172 3.81 -5.78 -25.77
CA ASN A 172 2.37 -6.02 -25.86
C ASN A 172 1.62 -5.35 -24.71
N MET A 173 1.11 -4.17 -24.93
CA MET A 173 0.42 -3.35 -23.92
C MET A 173 -0.85 -4.01 -23.37
N ASP A 174 -1.50 -4.93 -24.12
CA ASP A 174 -2.69 -5.67 -23.66
C ASP A 174 -2.39 -6.53 -22.42
N ARG A 175 -1.12 -6.85 -22.17
CA ARG A 175 -0.71 -7.58 -20.97
C ARG A 175 -0.90 -6.77 -19.67
N ILE A 176 -0.97 -5.45 -19.74
CA ILE A 176 -1.30 -4.61 -18.57
C ILE A 176 -2.75 -4.87 -18.15
N GLU A 177 -3.67 -4.96 -19.10
CA GLU A 177 -5.07 -5.31 -18.83
C GLU A 177 -5.22 -6.77 -18.37
N ASP A 178 -4.45 -7.71 -18.92
CA ASP A 178 -4.42 -9.09 -18.43
C ASP A 178 -3.96 -9.16 -16.97
N PHE A 179 -2.88 -8.46 -16.60
CA PHE A 179 -2.42 -8.42 -15.22
C PHE A 179 -3.42 -7.75 -14.28
N HIS A 180 -4.09 -6.68 -14.73
CA HIS A 180 -5.18 -6.08 -13.96
C HIS A 180 -6.34 -7.05 -13.75
N THR A 181 -6.74 -7.78 -14.79
CA THR A 181 -7.82 -8.78 -14.73
C THR A 181 -7.49 -9.92 -13.78
N ARG A 182 -6.23 -10.30 -13.69
CA ARG A 182 -5.71 -11.29 -12.73
C ARG A 182 -5.56 -10.76 -11.31
N GLY A 183 -5.87 -9.49 -11.05
CA GLY A 183 -5.86 -8.89 -9.71
C GLY A 183 -4.68 -8.00 -9.40
N GLY A 184 -3.80 -7.72 -10.34
CA GLY A 184 -2.72 -6.74 -10.16
C GLY A 184 -3.26 -5.34 -9.88
N ARG A 185 -2.80 -4.69 -8.80
CA ARG A 185 -3.29 -3.37 -8.38
C ARG A 185 -2.22 -2.32 -8.23
N TYR A 186 -0.95 -2.71 -8.18
CA TYR A 186 0.17 -1.81 -8.45
C TYR A 186 1.19 -2.47 -9.37
N MET A 187 2.03 -1.66 -10.03
CA MET A 187 3.12 -2.15 -10.86
C MET A 187 4.26 -1.13 -10.88
N SER A 188 5.49 -1.59 -10.61
CA SER A 188 6.71 -0.82 -10.85
C SER A 188 7.19 -0.99 -12.29
N LEU A 189 7.80 0.05 -12.86
CA LEU A 189 8.18 0.04 -14.28
C LEU A 189 9.51 -0.66 -14.56
N ALA A 190 10.41 -0.68 -13.59
CA ALA A 190 11.70 -1.36 -13.61
C ALA A 190 12.05 -1.86 -12.22
N HIS A 191 13.08 -2.69 -12.09
CA HIS A 191 13.66 -3.12 -10.82
C HIS A 191 15.20 -3.15 -10.94
N ASN A 192 15.85 -4.29 -10.82
CA ASN A 192 17.31 -4.43 -10.93
C ASN A 192 17.78 -4.49 -12.40
N GLY A 193 17.58 -3.42 -13.13
CA GLY A 193 17.96 -3.25 -14.54
C GLY A 193 16.93 -2.41 -15.27
N HIS A 194 17.37 -1.72 -16.32
CA HIS A 194 16.51 -0.92 -17.17
C HIS A 194 15.52 -1.82 -17.90
N SER A 195 14.24 -1.49 -17.82
CA SER A 195 13.19 -2.14 -18.60
C SER A 195 12.99 -1.41 -19.93
N GLN A 196 12.11 -1.93 -20.78
CA GLN A 196 11.68 -1.22 -21.97
C GLN A 196 10.85 0.04 -21.66
N PHE A 197 10.38 0.21 -20.43
CA PHE A 197 9.52 1.33 -20.00
C PHE A 197 10.27 2.44 -19.30
N SER A 198 11.29 2.09 -18.49
CA SER A 198 12.02 3.08 -17.71
C SER A 198 13.42 2.62 -17.35
N ASP A 199 14.24 3.61 -17.00
CA ASP A 199 15.48 3.33 -16.31
C ASP A 199 15.23 2.84 -14.87
N SER A 200 16.17 2.06 -14.38
CA SER A 200 16.28 1.57 -13.01
C SER A 200 17.31 2.40 -12.24
N ASN A 201 17.23 2.41 -10.92
CA ASN A 201 18.24 2.98 -10.04
C ASN A 201 19.64 2.36 -10.22
N THR A 202 19.74 1.18 -10.82
CA THR A 202 21.03 0.52 -11.08
C THR A 202 21.95 1.33 -12.00
N GLY A 203 21.40 2.22 -12.82
CA GLY A 203 22.18 3.15 -13.65
C GLY A 203 22.85 4.31 -12.88
N GLU A 204 22.49 4.53 -11.61
CA GLU A 204 23.03 5.65 -10.81
C GLU A 204 24.53 5.50 -10.51
N LEU A 205 25.03 4.26 -10.41
CA LEU A 205 26.42 3.99 -10.03
C LEU A 205 27.42 4.35 -11.11
N ASP A 206 27.08 4.16 -12.37
CA ASP A 206 27.92 4.34 -13.54
C ASP A 206 27.37 5.37 -14.56
N MET A 207 26.25 5.98 -14.24
CA MET A 207 25.53 6.95 -15.09
C MET A 207 25.16 6.36 -16.47
N ASP A 208 24.94 5.06 -16.51
CA ASP A 208 24.53 4.33 -17.71
C ASP A 208 23.00 4.19 -17.75
N TYR A 209 22.34 5.18 -18.32
CA TYR A 209 20.89 5.23 -18.48
C TYR A 209 20.51 4.91 -19.92
N LEU A 210 19.48 4.07 -20.08
CA LEU A 210 18.98 3.66 -21.41
C LEU A 210 18.03 4.70 -22.02
N HIS A 211 17.22 5.35 -21.18
CA HIS A 211 16.14 6.24 -21.61
C HIS A 211 16.26 7.67 -21.10
N GLY A 212 17.06 7.89 -20.04
CA GLY A 212 17.08 9.16 -19.32
C GLY A 212 15.80 9.37 -18.49
N GLY A 213 15.25 8.29 -17.95
CA GLY A 213 14.00 8.23 -17.18
C GLY A 213 12.96 7.32 -17.83
N LEU A 214 11.82 7.86 -18.27
CA LEU A 214 10.80 7.10 -18.98
C LEU A 214 11.07 7.02 -20.48
N SER A 215 10.86 5.84 -21.05
CA SER A 215 10.85 5.66 -22.50
C SER A 215 9.53 6.16 -23.11
N GLU A 216 9.47 6.29 -24.44
CA GLU A 216 8.23 6.64 -25.16
C GLU A 216 7.08 5.66 -24.85
N ILE A 217 7.37 4.35 -24.81
CA ILE A 217 6.36 3.34 -24.45
C ILE A 217 6.09 3.31 -22.94
N GLY A 218 7.00 3.83 -22.12
CA GLY A 218 6.78 4.01 -20.68
C GLY A 218 5.64 4.99 -20.40
N TYR A 219 5.58 6.10 -21.13
CA TYR A 219 4.44 7.02 -21.03
C TYR A 219 3.11 6.37 -21.42
N GLN A 220 3.12 5.50 -22.45
CA GLN A 220 1.92 4.76 -22.86
C GLN A 220 1.51 3.74 -21.78
N ALA A 221 2.47 3.04 -21.18
CA ALA A 221 2.20 2.12 -20.07
C ALA A 221 1.56 2.83 -18.86
N ILE A 222 2.09 4.01 -18.47
CA ILE A 222 1.51 4.83 -17.41
C ILE A 222 0.07 5.25 -17.74
N ALA A 223 -0.19 5.67 -18.99
CA ALA A 223 -1.53 6.04 -19.41
C ALA A 223 -2.51 4.86 -19.31
N GLU A 224 -2.08 3.67 -19.68
CA GLU A 224 -2.88 2.46 -19.59
C GLU A 224 -3.09 2.01 -18.13
N MET A 225 -2.05 2.07 -17.29
CA MET A 225 -2.17 1.82 -15.85
C MET A 225 -3.19 2.76 -15.21
N ASN A 226 -3.13 4.05 -15.53
CA ASN A 226 -4.10 5.04 -15.04
C ASN A 226 -5.52 4.74 -15.53
N ARG A 227 -5.70 4.32 -16.78
CA ARG A 227 -7.00 3.94 -17.34
C ARG A 227 -7.62 2.77 -16.57
N LEU A 228 -6.81 1.80 -16.19
CA LEU A 228 -7.22 0.58 -15.48
C LEU A 228 -7.32 0.77 -13.96
N GLY A 229 -6.73 1.83 -13.40
CA GLY A 229 -6.65 2.04 -11.97
C GLY A 229 -5.55 1.22 -11.28
N ILE A 230 -4.48 0.88 -11.99
CA ILE A 230 -3.27 0.28 -11.42
C ILE A 230 -2.40 1.41 -10.85
N MET A 231 -2.01 1.31 -9.59
CA MET A 231 -1.09 2.25 -8.96
C MET A 231 0.31 2.11 -9.56
N ILE A 232 0.93 3.26 -9.84
CA ILE A 232 2.33 3.29 -10.30
C ILE A 232 3.22 3.24 -9.07
N ASP A 233 4.02 2.19 -8.98
CA ASP A 233 5.03 2.03 -7.96
C ASP A 233 6.37 2.59 -8.45
N ILE A 234 6.99 3.43 -7.65
CA ILE A 234 8.25 4.12 -7.95
C ILE A 234 9.38 3.76 -6.97
N SER A 235 9.16 2.69 -6.17
CA SER A 235 10.20 2.21 -5.24
C SER A 235 11.37 1.56 -5.96
#